data_d9aa7a58a9362db984791bb0dffb726f
#
_entry.id   d9aa7a58a9362db984791bb0dffb726f
#
_cell.length_a   1.000
_cell.length_b   1.000
_cell.length_c   1.000
_cell.angle_alpha   90.00
_cell.angle_beta   90.00
_cell.angle_gamma   90.00
#
_symmetry.space_group_name_H-M   'P 1'
#
loop_
_entity.id
_entity.type
_entity.pdbx_description
1 polymer ?
#
loop_
_entity_poly.entity_id
_entity_poly.type
_entity_poly.pdbx_seq_one_letter_code
_entity_poly.pdbx_strand_id
1 'polypeptide(L)'
;KDKMPNTAGSLAMKDSFPLHDAFLVEKLRKSGAIIIGKTNLSEWANFRGMMSVSGWSGNGGLTKNPYDLTRNTCGSSAGSGAAISANLGIFAIGTETNGSIICPSSVNGIVGLKPTVGLVSRSGIIPISVSQDTAGPMTRTVKDAAIALGVLTGVDEKDAHTLASKNIAKTDYTSFLKLDGLKGKRIGYSKKSSGNVKVDFLFQENLKFLEKEGAILVEISEEPVSNEIQGKSFDLMILEYKDGLNNYFKSLGPNAKIKSVEELIVFNKNNPEEMKYFKQEFLEMTQATKGMQDENYAKLLKEIQEGSRKNGIDATLKKYKLDALIAASTSPAWKTDMVNGDNYIFEGSGAAAIAGYPSITVPMGNIDGLPVGILFYAEAWSEGKLINMAYTFEQKNPQRLVPQ
;
A
#
# COMPACT_ATOMS: atom_id res chain seq x y z
N LYS A 1 -0.53 3.49 -23.16
CA LYS A 1 -0.08 2.81 -24.40
C LYS A 1 1.34 3.23 -24.79
N ASP A 2 2.20 3.37 -23.80
CA ASP A 2 3.62 3.62 -24.04
C ASP A 2 4.31 2.30 -24.40
N LYS A 3 5.40 2.36 -25.15
CA LYS A 3 6.22 1.17 -25.42
C LYS A 3 7.04 0.75 -24.17
N MET A 4 6.36 0.65 -23.05
CA MET A 4 6.93 0.21 -21.77
C MET A 4 6.21 -1.07 -21.33
N PRO A 5 6.93 -2.17 -21.08
CA PRO A 5 6.31 -3.43 -20.66
C PRO A 5 5.70 -3.30 -19.27
N ASN A 6 4.72 -4.16 -18.97
CA ASN A 6 4.10 -4.30 -17.65
C ASN A 6 4.49 -5.67 -17.10
N THR A 7 5.53 -5.69 -16.28
CA THR A 7 6.29 -6.92 -16.00
C THR A 7 6.01 -7.56 -14.66
N ALA A 8 5.36 -6.89 -13.72
CA ALA A 8 5.35 -7.29 -12.30
C ALA A 8 6.76 -7.56 -11.73
N GLY A 9 7.80 -7.02 -12.37
CA GLY A 9 9.20 -7.30 -12.02
C GLY A 9 9.73 -8.63 -12.52
N SER A 10 8.91 -9.50 -13.11
CA SER A 10 9.29 -10.85 -13.53
C SER A 10 9.83 -10.89 -14.97
N LEU A 11 10.84 -11.71 -15.19
CA LEU A 11 11.36 -12.04 -16.52
C LEU A 11 10.33 -12.76 -17.39
N ALA A 12 9.38 -13.47 -16.80
CA ALA A 12 8.25 -14.09 -17.49
C ALA A 12 7.43 -13.08 -18.29
N MET A 13 7.37 -11.83 -17.80
CA MET A 13 6.55 -10.75 -18.34
C MET A 13 7.38 -9.62 -19.00
N LYS A 14 8.69 -9.79 -19.19
CA LYS A 14 9.59 -8.74 -19.66
C LYS A 14 9.18 -8.11 -21.00
N ASP A 15 8.51 -8.88 -21.87
CA ASP A 15 8.01 -8.44 -23.17
C ASP A 15 6.47 -8.24 -23.18
N SER A 16 5.84 -8.18 -22.01
CA SER A 16 4.40 -7.99 -21.88
C SER A 16 4.03 -6.51 -22.00
N PHE A 17 3.54 -6.11 -23.15
CA PHE A 17 3.07 -4.74 -23.42
C PHE A 17 1.55 -4.67 -23.26
N PRO A 18 1.02 -3.78 -22.40
CA PRO A 18 -0.42 -3.66 -22.22
C PRO A 18 -1.11 -3.20 -23.52
N LEU A 19 -2.26 -3.79 -23.82
CA LEU A 19 -3.07 -3.46 -25.01
C LEU A 19 -3.72 -2.08 -24.87
N HIS A 20 -4.05 -1.68 -23.64
CA HIS A 20 -4.72 -0.43 -23.27
C HIS A 20 -4.05 0.21 -22.07
N ASP A 21 -4.25 1.51 -21.89
CA ASP A 21 -3.93 2.16 -20.63
C ASP A 21 -4.85 1.62 -19.51
N ALA A 22 -4.33 1.49 -18.30
CA ALA A 22 -5.15 1.32 -17.10
C ALA A 22 -6.03 2.56 -16.89
N PHE A 23 -7.20 2.42 -16.28
CA PHE A 23 -8.12 3.54 -16.06
C PHE A 23 -7.43 4.74 -15.39
N LEU A 24 -6.64 4.50 -14.36
CA LEU A 24 -5.90 5.57 -13.68
C LEU A 24 -4.88 6.26 -14.60
N VAL A 25 -4.26 5.53 -15.55
CA VAL A 25 -3.32 6.10 -16.51
C VAL A 25 -4.05 6.99 -17.53
N GLU A 26 -5.23 6.56 -17.99
CA GLU A 26 -6.09 7.42 -18.86
C GLU A 26 -6.47 8.71 -18.15
N LYS A 27 -6.83 8.64 -16.86
CA LYS A 27 -7.17 9.80 -16.02
C LYS A 27 -6.00 10.76 -15.90
N LEU A 28 -4.80 10.24 -15.61
CA LEU A 28 -3.58 11.03 -15.52
C LEU A 28 -3.25 11.73 -16.84
N ARG A 29 -3.32 11.02 -17.97
CA ARG A 29 -3.10 11.65 -19.28
C ARG A 29 -4.12 12.74 -19.59
N LYS A 30 -5.40 12.49 -19.30
CA LYS A 30 -6.47 13.49 -19.49
C LYS A 30 -6.27 14.73 -18.64
N SER A 31 -5.64 14.61 -17.47
CA SER A 31 -5.29 15.75 -16.61
C SER A 31 -4.04 16.52 -17.05
N GLY A 32 -3.33 16.06 -18.09
CA GLY A 32 -2.09 16.67 -18.57
C GLY A 32 -0.82 16.15 -17.89
N ALA A 33 -0.90 15.11 -17.06
CA ALA A 33 0.28 14.52 -16.44
C ALA A 33 1.19 13.86 -17.50
N ILE A 34 2.50 14.09 -17.37
CA ILE A 34 3.54 13.48 -18.19
C ILE A 34 4.03 12.21 -17.48
N ILE A 35 3.84 11.06 -18.13
CA ILE A 35 4.33 9.78 -17.63
C ILE A 35 5.76 9.59 -18.12
N ILE A 36 6.71 9.63 -17.17
CA ILE A 36 8.15 9.57 -17.50
C ILE A 36 8.72 8.15 -17.43
N GLY A 37 8.02 7.20 -16.81
CA GLY A 37 8.51 5.83 -16.70
C GLY A 37 7.66 4.95 -15.80
N LYS A 38 8.07 3.70 -15.68
CA LYS A 38 7.62 2.73 -14.68
C LYS A 38 8.77 2.42 -13.74
N THR A 39 8.47 2.23 -12.48
CA THR A 39 9.48 1.98 -11.44
C THR A 39 9.63 0.48 -11.18
N ASN A 40 10.78 0.07 -10.64
CA ASN A 40 11.01 -1.30 -10.21
C ASN A 40 10.28 -1.56 -8.90
N LEU A 41 9.38 -2.53 -8.88
CA LEU A 41 8.65 -3.00 -7.72
C LEU A 41 9.28 -4.29 -7.18
N SER A 42 8.90 -4.67 -5.97
CA SER A 42 9.15 -6.04 -5.50
C SER A 42 8.40 -7.02 -6.39
N GLU A 43 9.06 -8.05 -6.87
CA GLU A 43 8.50 -8.97 -7.85
C GLU A 43 7.16 -9.58 -7.40
N TRP A 44 6.17 -9.56 -8.30
CA TRP A 44 4.79 -9.96 -8.02
C TRP A 44 4.22 -9.32 -6.74
N ALA A 45 4.61 -8.08 -6.48
CA ALA A 45 4.20 -7.29 -5.31
C ALA A 45 4.51 -8.00 -3.96
N ASN A 46 5.66 -8.68 -3.85
CA ASN A 46 6.07 -9.54 -2.72
C ASN A 46 5.19 -10.80 -2.54
N PHE A 47 4.30 -11.12 -3.47
CA PHE A 47 3.37 -12.25 -3.32
C PHE A 47 3.76 -13.43 -4.22
N ARG A 48 5.08 -13.67 -4.40
CA ARG A 48 5.63 -14.85 -5.09
C ARG A 48 5.95 -15.99 -4.13
N GLY A 49 6.66 -15.71 -3.05
CA GLY A 49 7.11 -16.71 -2.09
C GLY A 49 7.40 -16.13 -0.71
N MET A 50 7.54 -17.01 0.28
CA MET A 50 7.70 -16.66 1.69
C MET A 50 8.92 -15.82 2.00
N MET A 51 10.01 -15.99 1.23
CA MET A 51 11.27 -15.28 1.40
C MET A 51 11.46 -14.16 0.37
N SER A 52 10.37 -13.67 -0.23
CA SER A 52 10.44 -12.53 -1.15
C SER A 52 11.08 -11.33 -0.45
N VAL A 53 12.10 -10.75 -1.09
CA VAL A 53 12.82 -9.57 -0.58
C VAL A 53 12.24 -8.32 -1.20
N SER A 54 11.78 -7.41 -0.36
CA SER A 54 11.22 -6.12 -0.81
C SER A 54 12.23 -5.33 -1.64
N GLY A 55 11.76 -4.77 -2.75
CA GLY A 55 12.55 -4.00 -3.69
C GLY A 55 13.33 -4.84 -4.72
N TRP A 56 13.38 -6.16 -4.58
CA TRP A 56 14.01 -7.02 -5.58
C TRP A 56 13.03 -7.54 -6.62
N SER A 57 13.49 -7.63 -7.85
CA SER A 57 12.79 -8.31 -8.94
C SER A 57 13.77 -8.93 -9.94
N GLY A 58 13.37 -10.04 -10.57
CA GLY A 58 14.20 -10.72 -11.59
C GLY A 58 14.51 -9.82 -12.79
N ASN A 59 13.56 -8.96 -13.19
CA ASN A 59 13.72 -8.07 -14.33
C ASN A 59 14.50 -6.77 -14.02
N GLY A 60 14.41 -6.24 -12.80
CA GLY A 60 14.96 -4.92 -12.43
C GLY A 60 16.05 -4.94 -11.38
N GLY A 61 16.36 -6.10 -10.80
CA GLY A 61 17.28 -6.22 -9.68
C GLY A 61 16.75 -5.58 -8.41
N LEU A 62 17.66 -5.09 -7.56
CA LEU A 62 17.32 -4.53 -6.24
C LEU A 62 17.20 -3.01 -6.29
N THR A 63 16.04 -2.49 -5.91
CA THR A 63 15.82 -1.07 -5.61
C THR A 63 16.48 -0.73 -4.27
N LYS A 64 17.30 0.29 -4.23
CA LYS A 64 18.04 0.71 -3.06
C LYS A 64 17.41 1.92 -2.38
N ASN A 65 17.49 1.98 -1.04
CA ASN A 65 16.97 3.10 -0.28
C ASN A 65 17.84 4.36 -0.48
N PRO A 66 17.25 5.52 -0.86
CA PRO A 66 18.01 6.74 -1.12
C PRO A 66 18.76 7.31 0.11
N TYR A 67 18.34 6.98 1.33
CA TYR A 67 19.01 7.46 2.56
C TYR A 67 20.22 6.61 2.94
N ASP A 68 20.22 5.32 2.61
CA ASP A 68 21.33 4.40 2.81
C ASP A 68 21.21 3.26 1.80
N LEU A 69 22.09 3.24 0.79
CA LEU A 69 22.06 2.28 -0.31
C LEU A 69 22.26 0.80 0.11
N THR A 70 22.60 0.56 1.37
CA THR A 70 22.70 -0.79 1.96
C THR A 70 21.41 -1.24 2.62
N ARG A 71 20.39 -0.38 2.66
CA ARG A 71 19.11 -0.65 3.31
C ARG A 71 17.99 -0.87 2.31
N ASN A 72 16.96 -1.54 2.81
CA ASN A 72 15.77 -1.89 2.07
C ASN A 72 14.86 -0.67 1.89
N THR A 73 14.18 -0.60 0.75
CA THR A 73 13.16 0.41 0.43
C THR A 73 11.80 0.05 0.97
N CYS A 74 11.64 -1.10 1.65
CA CYS A 74 10.37 -1.79 1.77
C CYS A 74 9.72 -2.01 0.38
N GLY A 75 8.51 -2.50 0.35
CA GLY A 75 7.77 -2.81 -0.86
C GLY A 75 6.27 -2.95 -0.58
N SER A 76 5.52 -3.33 -1.58
CA SER A 76 6.03 -3.69 -2.90
C SER A 76 6.27 -2.49 -3.83
N SER A 77 5.73 -1.28 -3.54
CA SER A 77 5.93 -0.08 -4.37
C SER A 77 7.31 0.56 -4.14
N ALA A 78 8.37 -0.27 -4.11
CA ALA A 78 9.74 0.07 -3.79
C ALA A 78 10.30 1.22 -4.65
N GLY A 79 10.26 1.04 -5.97
CA GLY A 79 10.77 2.02 -6.91
C GLY A 79 9.97 3.33 -6.91
N SER A 80 8.64 3.27 -6.68
CA SER A 80 7.80 4.46 -6.53
C SER A 80 8.24 5.28 -5.31
N GLY A 81 8.45 4.62 -4.16
CA GLY A 81 8.96 5.27 -2.96
C GLY A 81 10.33 5.89 -3.16
N ALA A 82 11.29 5.11 -3.64
CA ALA A 82 12.67 5.55 -3.86
C ALA A 82 12.77 6.71 -4.88
N ALA A 83 12.04 6.63 -6.01
CA ALA A 83 12.08 7.65 -7.05
C ALA A 83 11.57 9.00 -6.56
N ILE A 84 10.46 9.03 -5.81
CA ILE A 84 9.90 10.28 -5.29
C ILE A 84 10.75 10.84 -4.16
N SER A 85 11.30 10.00 -3.31
CA SER A 85 12.25 10.40 -2.27
C SER A 85 13.48 11.07 -2.89
N ALA A 86 14.04 10.48 -3.95
CA ALA A 86 15.21 10.99 -4.68
C ALA A 86 14.91 12.14 -5.67
N ASN A 87 13.71 12.74 -5.65
CA ASN A 87 13.29 13.83 -6.54
C ASN A 87 13.30 13.51 -8.05
N LEU A 88 13.17 12.25 -8.45
CA LEU A 88 13.13 11.83 -9.86
C LEU A 88 11.77 12.08 -10.54
N GLY A 89 10.75 12.42 -9.77
CA GLY A 89 9.42 12.76 -10.23
C GLY A 89 8.66 13.63 -9.23
N ILE A 90 7.51 14.16 -9.61
CA ILE A 90 6.65 14.95 -8.72
C ILE A 90 5.82 14.04 -7.84
N PHE A 91 5.24 12.99 -8.44
CA PHE A 91 4.49 11.95 -7.75
C PHE A 91 4.69 10.60 -8.45
N ALA A 92 4.44 9.54 -7.75
CA ALA A 92 4.32 8.19 -8.30
C ALA A 92 3.01 7.55 -7.88
N ILE A 93 2.63 6.49 -8.58
CA ILE A 93 1.55 5.61 -8.17
C ILE A 93 2.16 4.39 -7.50
N GLY A 94 1.67 4.08 -6.31
CA GLY A 94 1.86 2.81 -5.66
C GLY A 94 0.60 1.96 -5.74
N THR A 95 0.74 0.68 -5.46
CA THR A 95 -0.37 -0.24 -5.22
C THR A 95 -0.21 -0.88 -3.85
N GLU A 96 -1.32 -1.19 -3.21
CA GLU A 96 -1.31 -1.85 -1.92
C GLU A 96 -2.42 -2.87 -1.79
N THR A 97 -2.03 -4.06 -1.38
CA THR A 97 -2.90 -5.10 -0.83
C THR A 97 -2.81 -5.05 0.69
N ASN A 98 -1.57 -5.01 1.22
CA ASN A 98 -1.30 -4.85 2.65
C ASN A 98 0.09 -4.22 2.83
N GLY A 99 0.15 -2.94 3.24
CA GLY A 99 1.38 -2.19 3.52
C GLY A 99 2.14 -1.64 2.31
N SER A 100 1.82 -2.04 1.09
CA SER A 100 2.68 -1.82 -0.09
C SER A 100 2.75 -0.39 -0.64
N ILE A 101 1.96 0.55 -0.13
CA ILE A 101 2.11 2.01 -0.29
C ILE A 101 2.70 2.60 0.99
N ILE A 102 2.14 2.21 2.14
CA ILE A 102 2.44 2.81 3.44
C ILE A 102 3.88 2.53 3.85
N CYS A 103 4.32 1.27 3.80
CA CYS A 103 5.67 0.89 4.22
C CYS A 103 6.76 1.57 3.36
N PRO A 104 6.77 1.45 2.01
CA PRO A 104 7.79 2.11 1.21
C PRO A 104 7.72 3.64 1.30
N SER A 105 6.54 4.24 1.54
CA SER A 105 6.46 5.69 1.78
C SER A 105 7.13 6.08 3.10
N SER A 106 6.89 5.33 4.18
CA SER A 106 7.47 5.59 5.49
C SER A 106 9.00 5.53 5.45
N VAL A 107 9.58 4.41 4.97
CA VAL A 107 11.04 4.21 5.01
C VAL A 107 11.81 5.04 3.97
N ASN A 108 11.12 5.61 2.98
CA ASN A 108 11.69 6.54 2.01
C ASN A 108 11.35 8.00 2.33
N GLY A 109 10.77 8.30 3.51
CA GLY A 109 10.55 9.66 3.99
C GLY A 109 9.62 10.50 3.13
N ILE A 110 8.55 9.90 2.60
CA ILE A 110 7.54 10.54 1.75
C ILE A 110 6.12 10.29 2.28
N VAL A 111 5.16 10.96 1.68
CA VAL A 111 3.73 10.76 1.92
C VAL A 111 3.22 9.63 1.04
N GLY A 112 2.50 8.68 1.63
CA GLY A 112 1.76 7.65 0.91
C GLY A 112 0.31 7.63 1.34
N LEU A 113 -0.60 7.65 0.37
CA LEU A 113 -2.03 7.59 0.63
C LEU A 113 -2.61 6.33 -0.01
N LYS A 114 -3.09 5.42 0.81
CA LYS A 114 -3.89 4.25 0.41
C LYS A 114 -5.36 4.62 0.53
N PRO A 115 -6.10 4.79 -0.57
CA PRO A 115 -7.51 5.12 -0.50
C PRO A 115 -8.38 3.90 -0.10
N THR A 116 -9.65 4.14 0.17
CA THR A 116 -10.67 3.10 0.31
C THR A 116 -10.73 2.25 -0.95
N VAL A 117 -10.81 0.93 -0.81
CA VAL A 117 -11.00 0.00 -1.93
C VAL A 117 -12.26 0.39 -2.71
N GLY A 118 -12.10 0.60 -4.02
CA GLY A 118 -13.16 1.09 -4.91
C GLY A 118 -13.22 2.61 -5.08
N LEU A 119 -12.38 3.40 -4.40
CA LEU A 119 -12.27 4.84 -4.69
C LEU A 119 -11.47 5.10 -5.97
N VAL A 120 -10.45 4.29 -6.21
CA VAL A 120 -9.62 4.30 -7.42
C VAL A 120 -9.78 2.96 -8.13
N SER A 121 -9.99 2.99 -9.44
CA SER A 121 -10.13 1.77 -10.26
C SER A 121 -8.82 0.97 -10.31
N ARG A 122 -8.97 -0.36 -10.30
CA ARG A 122 -7.89 -1.33 -10.41
C ARG A 122 -7.81 -1.96 -11.80
N SER A 123 -8.68 -1.54 -12.75
CA SER A 123 -8.63 -2.09 -14.11
C SER A 123 -7.30 -1.76 -14.78
N GLY A 124 -6.64 -2.81 -15.31
CA GLY A 124 -5.29 -2.72 -15.88
C GLY A 124 -4.14 -2.80 -14.88
N ILE A 125 -4.43 -2.98 -13.59
CA ILE A 125 -3.43 -3.27 -12.54
C ILE A 125 -3.32 -4.79 -12.38
N ILE A 126 -2.10 -5.30 -12.22
CA ILE A 126 -1.85 -6.72 -11.93
C ILE A 126 -2.32 -7.00 -10.49
N PRO A 127 -3.28 -7.92 -10.28
CA PRO A 127 -3.91 -8.09 -8.98
C PRO A 127 -3.16 -9.04 -8.04
N ILE A 128 -3.42 -8.89 -6.73
CA ILE A 128 -3.27 -9.94 -5.73
C ILE A 128 -4.65 -10.32 -5.21
N SER A 129 -5.41 -9.34 -4.73
CA SER A 129 -6.66 -9.59 -4.00
C SER A 129 -7.75 -8.61 -4.43
N VAL A 130 -8.85 -9.12 -4.96
CA VAL A 130 -9.99 -8.30 -5.36
C VAL A 130 -10.66 -7.58 -4.19
N SER A 131 -10.52 -8.10 -2.97
CA SER A 131 -11.14 -7.52 -1.77
C SER A 131 -10.28 -6.45 -1.09
N GLN A 132 -8.94 -6.42 -1.33
CA GLN A 132 -8.01 -5.54 -0.61
C GLN A 132 -7.21 -4.61 -1.51
N ASP A 133 -6.95 -4.98 -2.77
CA ASP A 133 -6.11 -4.18 -3.68
C ASP A 133 -6.66 -2.78 -3.91
N THR A 134 -5.75 -1.82 -3.88
CA THR A 134 -6.01 -0.45 -4.33
C THR A 134 -4.74 0.18 -4.91
N ALA A 135 -4.90 1.30 -5.61
CA ALA A 135 -3.79 2.15 -6.04
C ALA A 135 -3.92 3.52 -5.38
N GLY A 136 -2.79 4.16 -5.12
CA GLY A 136 -2.78 5.46 -4.50
C GLY A 136 -1.52 6.28 -4.76
N PRO A 137 -1.56 7.59 -4.49
CA PRO A 137 -0.44 8.49 -4.72
C PRO A 137 0.65 8.32 -3.66
N MET A 138 1.90 8.36 -4.12
CA MET A 138 3.11 8.47 -3.34
C MET A 138 3.81 9.78 -3.73
N THR A 139 3.97 10.70 -2.76
CA THR A 139 4.35 12.10 -3.02
C THR A 139 5.26 12.63 -1.92
N ARG A 140 5.88 13.79 -2.14
CA ARG A 140 6.67 14.45 -1.09
C ARG A 140 5.84 15.24 -0.10
N THR A 141 4.62 15.64 -0.47
CA THR A 141 3.75 16.44 0.38
C THR A 141 2.32 15.92 0.39
N VAL A 142 1.59 16.16 1.47
CA VAL A 142 0.16 15.85 1.57
C VAL A 142 -0.66 16.63 0.53
N LYS A 143 -0.23 17.84 0.17
CA LYS A 143 -0.87 18.64 -0.88
C LYS A 143 -0.81 17.94 -2.23
N ASP A 144 0.36 17.42 -2.61
CA ASP A 144 0.51 16.71 -3.88
C ASP A 144 -0.29 15.39 -3.88
N ALA A 145 -0.37 14.70 -2.73
CA ALA A 145 -1.20 13.50 -2.58
C ALA A 145 -2.70 13.82 -2.78
N ALA A 146 -3.18 14.92 -2.22
CA ALA A 146 -4.56 15.38 -2.38
C ALA A 146 -4.89 15.73 -3.85
N ILE A 147 -3.99 16.43 -4.54
CA ILE A 147 -4.14 16.76 -5.97
C ILE A 147 -4.18 15.47 -6.80
N ALA A 148 -3.20 14.58 -6.60
CA ALA A 148 -3.11 13.34 -7.35
C ALA A 148 -4.33 12.43 -7.10
N LEU A 149 -4.79 12.29 -5.85
CA LEU A 149 -5.98 11.50 -5.53
C LEU A 149 -7.21 12.00 -6.29
N GLY A 150 -7.44 13.32 -6.34
CA GLY A 150 -8.58 13.91 -7.07
C GLY A 150 -8.61 13.53 -8.55
N VAL A 151 -7.43 13.42 -9.18
CA VAL A 151 -7.32 12.97 -10.58
C VAL A 151 -7.62 11.47 -10.72
N LEU A 152 -7.20 10.63 -9.77
CA LEU A 152 -7.32 9.17 -9.85
C LEU A 152 -8.73 8.65 -9.65
N THR A 153 -9.58 9.39 -8.91
CA THR A 153 -10.93 8.94 -8.54
C THR A 153 -11.88 8.88 -9.74
N GLY A 154 -12.87 8.00 -9.67
CA GLY A 154 -13.95 7.91 -10.65
C GLY A 154 -14.50 6.50 -10.80
N VAL A 155 -15.72 6.42 -11.31
CA VAL A 155 -16.38 5.15 -11.61
C VAL A 155 -15.82 4.57 -12.90
N ASP A 156 -15.47 3.30 -12.87
CA ASP A 156 -15.02 2.50 -14.00
C ASP A 156 -15.90 1.25 -14.13
N GLU A 157 -16.56 1.10 -15.27
CA GLU A 157 -17.45 -0.05 -15.54
C GLU A 157 -16.69 -1.40 -15.52
N LYS A 158 -15.37 -1.37 -15.71
CA LYS A 158 -14.51 -2.57 -15.66
C LYS A 158 -14.09 -2.96 -14.24
N ASP A 159 -14.33 -2.09 -13.25
CA ASP A 159 -14.10 -2.37 -11.83
C ASP A 159 -15.36 -2.05 -11.02
N ALA A 160 -16.20 -3.06 -10.82
CA ALA A 160 -17.49 -2.91 -10.14
C ALA A 160 -17.40 -2.33 -8.72
N HIS A 161 -16.23 -2.46 -8.04
CA HIS A 161 -16.04 -1.87 -6.71
C HIS A 161 -16.12 -0.35 -6.74
N THR A 162 -15.79 0.28 -7.89
CA THR A 162 -15.86 1.74 -8.04
C THR A 162 -17.29 2.28 -8.01
N LEU A 163 -18.31 1.45 -8.24
CA LEU A 163 -19.70 1.85 -8.13
C LEU A 163 -20.09 2.36 -6.74
N ALA A 164 -19.45 1.81 -5.69
CA ALA A 164 -19.66 2.25 -4.31
C ALA A 164 -19.20 3.69 -4.06
N SER A 165 -18.27 4.20 -4.87
CA SER A 165 -17.73 5.56 -4.75
C SER A 165 -18.54 6.62 -5.52
N LYS A 166 -19.51 6.24 -6.34
CA LYS A 166 -20.19 7.11 -7.35
C LYS A 166 -20.65 8.47 -6.81
N ASN A 167 -21.19 8.50 -5.60
CA ASN A 167 -21.71 9.74 -4.98
C ASN A 167 -20.82 10.25 -3.85
N ILE A 168 -19.67 9.62 -3.61
CA ILE A 168 -18.77 9.89 -2.48
C ILE A 168 -17.45 10.47 -2.99
N ALA A 169 -16.92 9.90 -4.09
CA ALA A 169 -15.68 10.34 -4.70
C ALA A 169 -15.70 11.83 -5.05
N LYS A 170 -14.59 12.50 -4.75
CA LYS A 170 -14.38 13.91 -5.08
C LYS A 170 -13.30 14.03 -6.15
N THR A 171 -13.42 15.02 -7.00
CA THR A 171 -12.39 15.37 -7.99
C THR A 171 -11.41 16.39 -7.44
N ASP A 172 -11.70 16.97 -6.28
CA ASP A 172 -10.85 17.93 -5.58
C ASP A 172 -10.80 17.62 -4.09
N TYR A 173 -9.66 17.06 -3.65
CA TYR A 173 -9.33 16.85 -2.24
C TYR A 173 -8.51 17.99 -1.65
N THR A 174 -8.13 19.01 -2.43
CA THR A 174 -7.40 20.18 -1.90
C THR A 174 -8.26 21.04 -1.00
N SER A 175 -9.58 20.95 -1.12
CA SER A 175 -10.55 21.60 -0.23
C SER A 175 -10.42 21.17 1.26
N PHE A 176 -9.76 20.03 1.52
CA PHE A 176 -9.47 19.53 2.87
C PHE A 176 -8.11 20.00 3.43
N LEU A 177 -7.30 20.73 2.68
CA LEU A 177 -5.98 21.22 3.10
C LEU A 177 -6.13 22.44 4.05
N LYS A 178 -6.50 22.19 5.30
CA LYS A 178 -6.69 23.21 6.33
C LYS A 178 -5.73 22.98 7.49
N LEU A 179 -5.36 24.06 8.20
CA LEU A 179 -4.34 24.02 9.28
C LEU A 179 -4.96 23.75 10.68
N ASP A 180 -6.24 23.45 10.75
CA ASP A 180 -6.98 23.16 11.99
C ASP A 180 -7.49 21.72 12.08
N GLY A 181 -7.01 20.83 11.21
CA GLY A 181 -7.48 19.45 11.06
C GLY A 181 -7.28 18.56 12.28
N LEU A 182 -6.46 18.98 13.25
CA LEU A 182 -6.23 18.26 14.51
C LEU A 182 -7.07 18.81 15.68
N LYS A 183 -7.50 20.07 15.59
CA LYS A 183 -8.19 20.75 16.69
C LYS A 183 -9.50 20.08 17.07
N GLY A 184 -9.61 19.65 18.32
CA GLY A 184 -10.79 18.97 18.88
C GLY A 184 -11.00 17.54 18.38
N LYS A 185 -10.10 17.01 17.55
CA LYS A 185 -10.19 15.65 17.02
C LYS A 185 -9.79 14.62 18.06
N ARG A 186 -10.64 13.62 18.21
CA ARG A 186 -10.38 12.48 19.09
C ARG A 186 -9.62 11.40 18.31
N ILE A 187 -8.38 11.15 18.69
CA ILE A 187 -7.47 10.27 17.95
C ILE A 187 -7.05 9.11 18.84
N GLY A 188 -7.38 7.90 18.42
CA GLY A 188 -7.03 6.67 19.13
C GLY A 188 -5.61 6.20 18.81
N TYR A 189 -4.88 5.71 19.82
CA TYR A 189 -3.58 5.10 19.65
C TYR A 189 -3.40 3.91 20.59
N SER A 190 -2.63 2.91 20.18
CA SER A 190 -2.24 1.80 21.04
C SER A 190 -0.99 2.18 21.83
N LYS A 191 -0.96 1.83 23.13
CA LYS A 191 0.24 1.95 23.99
C LYS A 191 1.19 0.78 23.85
N LYS A 192 0.82 -0.24 23.09
CA LYS A 192 1.66 -1.40 22.83
C LYS A 192 2.96 -0.96 22.17
N SER A 193 4.09 -1.41 22.72
CA SER A 193 5.40 -1.14 22.15
C SER A 193 5.50 -1.70 20.73
N SER A 194 6.13 -0.94 19.85
CA SER A 194 6.48 -1.40 18.51
C SER A 194 7.58 -2.48 18.50
N GLY A 195 8.22 -2.71 19.64
CA GLY A 195 9.43 -3.54 19.76
C GLY A 195 10.73 -2.79 19.45
N ASN A 196 10.63 -1.51 19.08
CA ASN A 196 11.78 -0.64 18.84
C ASN A 196 11.69 0.61 19.73
N VAL A 197 12.51 0.66 20.79
CA VAL A 197 12.48 1.72 21.81
C VAL A 197 12.68 3.13 21.22
N LYS A 198 13.48 3.28 20.15
CA LYS A 198 13.69 4.58 19.49
C LYS A 198 12.43 5.02 18.74
N VAL A 199 11.73 4.09 18.09
CA VAL A 199 10.45 4.39 17.42
C VAL A 199 9.39 4.73 18.46
N ASP A 200 9.30 3.97 19.55
CA ASP A 200 8.33 4.25 20.61
C ASP A 200 8.56 5.64 21.21
N PHE A 201 9.81 6.01 21.46
CA PHE A 201 10.15 7.36 21.94
C PHE A 201 9.75 8.44 20.93
N LEU A 202 10.12 8.27 19.65
CA LEU A 202 9.76 9.22 18.59
C LEU A 202 8.23 9.34 18.45
N PHE A 203 7.51 8.25 18.52
CA PHE A 203 6.05 8.23 18.48
C PHE A 203 5.44 9.00 19.65
N GLN A 204 5.94 8.80 20.89
CA GLN A 204 5.49 9.55 22.06
C GLN A 204 5.72 11.05 21.93
N GLU A 205 6.84 11.51 21.39
CA GLU A 205 7.06 12.93 21.10
C GLU A 205 6.04 13.48 20.11
N ASN A 206 5.68 12.70 19.10
CA ASN A 206 4.64 13.09 18.15
C ASN A 206 3.23 13.08 18.76
N LEU A 207 2.93 12.21 19.73
CA LEU A 207 1.69 12.30 20.51
C LEU A 207 1.60 13.62 21.25
N LYS A 208 2.65 14.04 21.95
CA LYS A 208 2.69 15.36 22.63
C LYS A 208 2.48 16.52 21.65
N PHE A 209 3.05 16.42 20.42
CA PHE A 209 2.82 17.41 19.40
C PHE A 209 1.35 17.46 18.96
N LEU A 210 0.71 16.32 18.75
CA LEU A 210 -0.72 16.24 18.39
C LEU A 210 -1.62 16.87 19.46
N GLU A 211 -1.34 16.63 20.75
CA GLU A 211 -2.05 17.26 21.87
C GLU A 211 -1.87 18.77 21.87
N LYS A 212 -0.64 19.25 21.66
CA LYS A 212 -0.33 20.69 21.57
C LYS A 212 -1.13 21.36 20.44
N GLU A 213 -1.37 20.65 19.34
CA GLU A 213 -2.18 21.14 18.20
C GLU A 213 -3.69 20.96 18.42
N GLY A 214 -4.08 20.55 19.63
CA GLY A 214 -5.46 20.50 20.07
C GLY A 214 -6.17 19.17 19.79
N ALA A 215 -5.47 18.11 19.46
CA ALA A 215 -6.03 16.77 19.39
C ALA A 215 -6.31 16.23 20.80
N ILE A 216 -7.36 15.42 20.92
CA ILE A 216 -7.70 14.69 22.14
C ILE A 216 -7.25 13.26 21.93
N LEU A 217 -6.12 12.88 22.54
CA LEU A 217 -5.58 11.54 22.41
C LEU A 217 -6.31 10.56 23.33
N VAL A 218 -6.63 9.39 22.79
CA VAL A 218 -7.35 8.33 23.51
C VAL A 218 -6.57 7.03 23.39
N GLU A 219 -6.08 6.53 24.51
CA GLU A 219 -5.43 5.22 24.54
C GLU A 219 -6.47 4.11 24.33
N ILE A 220 -6.20 3.20 23.37
CA ILE A 220 -7.00 2.00 23.15
C ILE A 220 -6.25 0.77 23.66
N SER A 221 -6.97 -0.16 24.26
CA SER A 221 -6.40 -1.36 24.88
C SER A 221 -6.39 -2.59 23.97
N GLU A 222 -7.26 -2.59 22.96
CA GLU A 222 -7.39 -3.69 21.99
C GLU A 222 -6.91 -3.29 20.59
N GLU A 223 -6.39 -4.28 19.86
CA GLU A 223 -6.10 -4.10 18.43
C GLU A 223 -7.42 -4.07 17.64
N PRO A 224 -7.61 -3.10 16.71
CA PRO A 224 -8.84 -3.00 15.94
C PRO A 224 -9.15 -4.21 15.06
N VAL A 225 -8.13 -4.98 14.67
CA VAL A 225 -8.27 -6.22 13.89
C VAL A 225 -7.47 -7.33 14.56
N SER A 226 -8.13 -8.42 14.91
CA SER A 226 -7.49 -9.54 15.62
C SER A 226 -6.48 -10.30 14.74
N ASN A 227 -5.53 -10.98 15.37
CA ASN A 227 -4.56 -11.84 14.66
C ASN A 227 -5.26 -12.98 13.87
N GLU A 228 -6.40 -13.47 14.37
CA GLU A 228 -7.20 -14.48 13.65
C GLU A 228 -7.69 -13.94 12.31
N ILE A 229 -8.26 -12.73 12.29
CA ILE A 229 -8.72 -12.08 11.05
C ILE A 229 -7.54 -11.78 10.12
N GLN A 230 -6.39 -11.40 10.65
CA GLN A 230 -5.18 -11.20 9.85
C GLN A 230 -4.72 -12.50 9.17
N GLY A 231 -4.72 -13.64 9.89
CA GLY A 231 -4.42 -14.95 9.30
C GLY A 231 -5.42 -15.35 8.21
N LYS A 232 -6.71 -15.22 8.48
CA LYS A 232 -7.78 -15.48 7.49
C LYS A 232 -7.66 -14.60 6.25
N SER A 233 -7.19 -13.35 6.39
CA SER A 233 -6.94 -12.44 5.26
C SER A 233 -5.87 -12.99 4.32
N PHE A 234 -4.81 -13.60 4.85
CA PHE A 234 -3.79 -14.26 4.02
C PHE A 234 -4.38 -15.43 3.22
N ASP A 235 -5.19 -16.29 3.86
CA ASP A 235 -5.86 -17.41 3.17
C ASP A 235 -6.76 -16.90 2.05
N LEU A 236 -7.51 -15.81 2.28
CA LEU A 236 -8.35 -15.19 1.26
C LEU A 236 -7.52 -14.67 0.07
N MET A 237 -6.38 -14.01 0.35
CA MET A 237 -5.49 -13.53 -0.72
C MET A 237 -4.99 -14.68 -1.60
N ILE A 238 -4.65 -15.84 -1.02
CA ILE A 238 -4.23 -17.03 -1.78
C ILE A 238 -5.34 -17.51 -2.72
N LEU A 239 -6.61 -17.47 -2.30
CA LEU A 239 -7.74 -17.83 -3.16
C LEU A 239 -7.94 -16.80 -4.29
N GLU A 240 -7.99 -15.53 -3.95
CA GLU A 240 -8.27 -14.45 -4.91
C GLU A 240 -7.16 -14.28 -5.94
N TYR A 241 -5.91 -14.54 -5.57
CA TYR A 241 -4.74 -14.41 -6.43
C TYR A 241 -4.81 -15.31 -7.66
N LYS A 242 -5.32 -16.55 -7.53
CA LYS A 242 -5.48 -17.48 -8.65
C LYS A 242 -6.34 -16.91 -9.77
N ASP A 243 -7.54 -16.51 -9.41
CA ASP A 243 -8.50 -16.02 -10.39
C ASP A 243 -8.08 -14.64 -10.92
N GLY A 244 -7.54 -13.80 -10.03
CA GLY A 244 -7.01 -12.49 -10.38
C GLY A 244 -5.92 -12.58 -11.44
N LEU A 245 -4.87 -13.37 -11.22
CA LEU A 245 -3.78 -13.53 -12.17
C LEU A 245 -4.22 -14.21 -13.47
N ASN A 246 -5.01 -15.29 -13.40
CA ASN A 246 -5.49 -15.96 -14.59
C ASN A 246 -6.34 -15.04 -15.48
N ASN A 247 -7.21 -14.22 -14.86
CA ASN A 247 -8.00 -13.21 -15.57
C ASN A 247 -7.12 -12.12 -16.16
N TYR A 248 -6.08 -11.68 -15.42
CA TYR A 248 -5.12 -10.70 -15.94
C TYR A 248 -4.39 -11.25 -17.17
N PHE A 249 -3.82 -12.45 -17.10
CA PHE A 249 -3.13 -13.07 -18.24
C PHE A 249 -4.04 -13.22 -19.45
N LYS A 250 -5.29 -13.64 -19.24
CA LYS A 250 -6.30 -13.73 -20.30
C LYS A 250 -6.58 -12.37 -20.95
N SER A 251 -6.53 -11.28 -20.20
CA SER A 251 -6.75 -9.92 -20.70
C SER A 251 -5.61 -9.40 -21.62
N LEU A 252 -4.43 -10.03 -21.56
CA LEU A 252 -3.28 -9.68 -22.41
C LEU A 252 -3.43 -10.14 -23.87
N GLY A 253 -4.46 -10.94 -24.15
CA GLY A 253 -4.77 -11.41 -25.52
C GLY A 253 -4.00 -12.67 -25.92
N PRO A 254 -4.23 -13.13 -27.18
CA PRO A 254 -3.77 -14.45 -27.63
C PRO A 254 -2.24 -14.58 -27.72
N ASN A 255 -1.54 -13.45 -27.89
CA ASN A 255 -0.08 -13.43 -28.05
C ASN A 255 0.68 -13.35 -26.70
N ALA A 256 -0.02 -13.39 -25.57
CA ALA A 256 0.62 -13.43 -24.25
C ALA A 256 1.48 -14.69 -24.13
N LYS A 257 2.71 -14.51 -23.64
CA LYS A 257 3.67 -15.63 -23.41
C LYS A 257 3.27 -16.48 -22.21
N ILE A 258 2.69 -15.86 -21.19
CA ILE A 258 2.17 -16.50 -19.98
C ILE A 258 0.66 -16.33 -19.98
N LYS A 259 -0.06 -17.42 -19.81
CA LYS A 259 -1.54 -17.45 -19.89
C LYS A 259 -2.20 -17.93 -18.61
N SER A 260 -1.42 -18.47 -17.67
CA SER A 260 -1.91 -18.98 -16.41
C SER A 260 -0.86 -18.94 -15.30
N VAL A 261 -1.32 -19.07 -14.05
CA VAL A 261 -0.43 -19.26 -12.90
C VAL A 261 0.42 -20.52 -13.05
N GLU A 262 -0.13 -21.57 -13.62
CA GLU A 262 0.61 -22.82 -13.88
C GLU A 262 1.80 -22.59 -14.83
N GLU A 263 1.57 -21.91 -15.95
CA GLU A 263 2.63 -21.59 -16.91
C GLU A 263 3.71 -20.67 -16.28
N LEU A 264 3.30 -19.73 -15.42
CA LEU A 264 4.23 -18.87 -14.66
C LEU A 264 5.12 -19.71 -13.74
N ILE A 265 4.52 -20.65 -12.99
CA ILE A 265 5.25 -21.57 -12.10
C ILE A 265 6.29 -22.38 -12.88
N VAL A 266 5.90 -22.91 -14.04
CA VAL A 266 6.81 -23.68 -14.92
C VAL A 266 7.91 -22.79 -15.46
N PHE A 267 7.61 -21.58 -15.89
CA PHE A 267 8.61 -20.61 -16.35
C PHE A 267 9.67 -20.35 -15.28
N ASN A 268 9.22 -20.02 -14.06
CA ASN A 268 10.12 -19.71 -12.95
C ASN A 268 11.04 -20.92 -12.62
N LYS A 269 10.49 -22.13 -12.53
CA LYS A 269 11.27 -23.37 -12.28
C LYS A 269 12.37 -23.60 -13.32
N ASN A 270 12.14 -23.20 -14.55
CA ASN A 270 13.10 -23.34 -15.66
C ASN A 270 14.02 -22.13 -15.82
N ASN A 271 13.90 -21.11 -14.98
CA ASN A 271 14.70 -19.91 -15.06
C ASN A 271 15.53 -19.72 -13.76
N PRO A 272 16.85 -20.04 -13.79
CA PRO A 272 17.70 -19.92 -12.60
C PRO A 272 17.77 -18.50 -12.01
N GLU A 273 17.62 -17.46 -12.82
CA GLU A 273 17.66 -16.07 -12.33
C GLU A 273 16.43 -15.73 -11.50
N GLU A 274 15.24 -16.24 -11.92
CA GLU A 274 14.00 -16.11 -11.12
C GLU A 274 14.10 -16.84 -9.78
N MET A 275 14.73 -17.99 -9.73
CA MET A 275 14.82 -18.85 -8.54
C MET A 275 16.08 -18.61 -7.69
N LYS A 276 16.86 -17.56 -8.00
CA LYS A 276 18.20 -17.34 -7.44
C LYS A 276 18.20 -17.11 -5.93
N TYR A 277 17.28 -16.33 -5.40
CA TYR A 277 17.31 -15.90 -4.00
C TYR A 277 16.19 -16.53 -3.17
N PHE A 278 15.00 -16.72 -3.74
CA PHE A 278 13.85 -17.31 -3.05
C PHE A 278 12.98 -18.08 -4.04
N LYS A 279 12.09 -18.90 -3.47
CA LYS A 279 11.19 -19.77 -4.23
C LYS A 279 9.85 -19.06 -4.55
N GLN A 280 8.82 -19.84 -4.83
CA GLN A 280 7.52 -19.34 -5.31
C GLN A 280 6.34 -20.00 -4.57
N GLU A 281 6.48 -20.18 -3.28
CA GLU A 281 5.53 -20.94 -2.46
C GLU A 281 4.11 -20.40 -2.59
N PHE A 282 3.93 -19.06 -2.64
CA PHE A 282 2.59 -18.46 -2.74
C PHE A 282 1.95 -18.73 -4.09
N LEU A 283 2.70 -18.74 -5.19
CA LEU A 283 2.19 -19.16 -6.50
C LEU A 283 1.76 -20.64 -6.49
N GLU A 284 2.56 -21.51 -5.87
CA GLU A 284 2.27 -22.93 -5.78
C GLU A 284 1.06 -23.19 -4.87
N MET A 285 0.96 -22.52 -3.71
CA MET A 285 -0.22 -22.55 -2.84
C MET A 285 -1.47 -22.10 -3.58
N THR A 286 -1.40 -20.97 -4.25
CA THR A 286 -2.47 -20.40 -5.07
C THR A 286 -2.93 -21.38 -6.15
N GLN A 287 -2.01 -21.99 -6.90
CA GLN A 287 -2.33 -22.96 -7.94
C GLN A 287 -3.03 -24.21 -7.38
N ALA A 288 -2.67 -24.63 -6.17
CA ALA A 288 -3.27 -25.80 -5.52
C ALA A 288 -4.72 -25.59 -5.06
N THR A 289 -5.22 -24.35 -4.99
CA THR A 289 -6.59 -24.02 -4.55
C THR A 289 -7.59 -24.12 -5.68
N LYS A 290 -8.88 -24.03 -5.33
CA LYS A 290 -10.00 -23.83 -6.28
C LYS A 290 -10.23 -22.36 -6.63
N GLY A 291 -9.40 -21.43 -6.09
CA GLY A 291 -9.59 -20.00 -6.24
C GLY A 291 -10.89 -19.51 -5.58
N MET A 292 -11.51 -18.52 -6.16
CA MET A 292 -12.79 -17.96 -5.67
C MET A 292 -13.99 -18.91 -5.83
N GLN A 293 -13.80 -20.08 -6.49
CA GLN A 293 -14.80 -21.14 -6.56
C GLN A 293 -14.73 -22.11 -5.37
N ASP A 294 -13.83 -21.88 -4.41
CA ASP A 294 -13.79 -22.64 -3.17
C ASP A 294 -15.10 -22.44 -2.38
N GLU A 295 -15.65 -23.53 -1.85
CA GLU A 295 -16.94 -23.52 -1.13
C GLU A 295 -16.93 -22.63 0.12
N ASN A 296 -15.76 -22.40 0.71
CA ASN A 296 -15.58 -21.56 1.89
C ASN A 296 -15.29 -20.09 1.55
N TYR A 297 -15.04 -19.74 0.27
CA TYR A 297 -14.64 -18.40 -0.12
C TYR A 297 -15.58 -17.30 0.38
N ALA A 298 -16.88 -17.44 0.10
CA ALA A 298 -17.88 -16.43 0.48
C ALA A 298 -18.00 -16.26 2.01
N LYS A 299 -17.89 -17.38 2.76
CA LYS A 299 -17.88 -17.35 4.23
C LYS A 299 -16.65 -16.65 4.76
N LEU A 300 -15.47 -17.00 4.25
CA LEU A 300 -14.19 -16.44 4.64
C LEU A 300 -14.16 -14.92 4.38
N LEU A 301 -14.56 -14.48 3.18
CA LEU A 301 -14.66 -13.07 2.83
C LEU A 301 -15.58 -12.30 3.80
N LYS A 302 -16.75 -12.87 4.10
CA LYS A 302 -17.70 -12.26 5.05
C LYS A 302 -17.10 -12.14 6.45
N GLU A 303 -16.47 -13.17 6.97
CA GLU A 303 -15.85 -13.17 8.30
C GLU A 303 -14.76 -12.10 8.40
N ILE A 304 -13.92 -11.98 7.38
CA ILE A 304 -12.86 -10.96 7.32
C ILE A 304 -13.47 -9.55 7.27
N GLN A 305 -14.45 -9.33 6.41
CA GLN A 305 -15.11 -8.02 6.29
C GLN A 305 -15.84 -7.62 7.58
N GLU A 306 -16.57 -8.54 8.20
CA GLU A 306 -17.23 -8.26 9.48
C GLU A 306 -16.21 -8.03 10.59
N GLY A 307 -15.17 -8.86 10.68
CA GLY A 307 -14.15 -8.79 11.73
C GLY A 307 -13.24 -7.57 11.63
N SER A 308 -12.91 -7.12 10.42
CA SER A 308 -12.03 -5.95 10.22
C SER A 308 -12.78 -4.61 10.19
N ARG A 309 -14.03 -4.60 9.71
CA ARG A 309 -14.87 -3.40 9.56
C ARG A 309 -15.79 -3.21 10.75
N LYS A 310 -17.04 -3.76 10.66
CA LYS A 310 -18.10 -3.58 11.64
C LYS A 310 -17.68 -3.92 13.08
N ASN A 311 -17.02 -5.06 13.26
CA ASN A 311 -16.56 -5.55 14.57
C ASN A 311 -15.10 -5.17 14.87
N GLY A 312 -14.42 -4.54 13.95
CA GLY A 312 -13.04 -4.08 14.01
C GLY A 312 -12.91 -2.57 14.14
N ILE A 313 -12.48 -1.92 13.06
CA ILE A 313 -12.19 -0.46 13.05
C ILE A 313 -13.45 0.34 13.43
N ASP A 314 -14.62 0.06 12.83
CA ASP A 314 -15.86 0.81 13.12
C ASP A 314 -16.28 0.67 14.58
N ALA A 315 -16.20 -0.54 15.16
CA ALA A 315 -16.50 -0.77 16.56
C ALA A 315 -15.54 -0.01 17.48
N THR A 316 -14.24 0.01 17.15
CA THR A 316 -13.22 0.75 17.91
C THR A 316 -13.48 2.26 17.85
N LEU A 317 -13.69 2.81 16.66
CA LEU A 317 -14.01 4.23 16.49
C LEU A 317 -15.26 4.63 17.28
N LYS A 318 -16.31 3.81 17.21
CA LYS A 318 -17.56 4.06 17.94
C LYS A 318 -17.40 3.95 19.45
N LYS A 319 -16.73 2.89 19.94
CA LYS A 319 -16.55 2.61 21.37
C LYS A 319 -15.85 3.77 22.08
N TYR A 320 -14.76 4.27 21.47
CA TYR A 320 -13.95 5.34 22.04
C TYR A 320 -14.33 6.74 21.53
N LYS A 321 -15.34 6.85 20.67
CA LYS A 321 -15.81 8.10 20.02
C LYS A 321 -14.65 8.80 19.29
N LEU A 322 -13.94 8.06 18.42
CA LEU A 322 -12.77 8.55 17.73
C LEU A 322 -13.11 9.10 16.33
N ASP A 323 -12.33 10.09 15.91
CA ASP A 323 -12.32 10.59 14.53
C ASP A 323 -11.35 9.79 13.65
N ALA A 324 -10.27 9.27 14.23
CA ALA A 324 -9.27 8.45 13.53
C ALA A 324 -8.45 7.63 14.53
N LEU A 325 -7.67 6.72 13.98
CA LEU A 325 -6.64 5.93 14.66
C LEU A 325 -5.27 6.32 14.10
N ILE A 326 -4.23 6.23 14.95
CA ILE A 326 -2.85 6.46 14.55
C ILE A 326 -1.93 5.33 15.05
N ALA A 327 -0.86 5.11 14.29
CA ALA A 327 0.22 4.20 14.64
C ALA A 327 1.55 4.69 14.03
N ALA A 328 2.68 4.19 14.50
CA ALA A 328 3.90 4.24 13.69
C ALA A 328 3.69 3.37 12.44
N SER A 329 4.07 3.88 11.25
CA SER A 329 3.75 3.23 9.98
C SER A 329 4.46 1.89 9.82
N THR A 330 5.77 1.87 10.07
CA THR A 330 6.61 0.67 10.07
C THR A 330 7.94 0.96 10.76
N SER A 331 8.73 -0.08 11.01
CA SER A 331 10.10 0.07 11.51
C SER A 331 10.97 0.89 10.54
N PRO A 332 12.07 1.52 11.01
CA PRO A 332 13.05 2.14 10.13
C PRO A 332 13.58 1.13 9.11
N ALA A 333 14.06 1.62 7.97
CA ALA A 333 14.63 0.78 6.91
C ALA A 333 15.69 -0.18 7.48
N TRP A 334 15.54 -1.48 7.24
CA TRP A 334 16.44 -2.55 7.67
C TRP A 334 17.55 -2.79 6.63
N LYS A 335 18.63 -3.44 7.01
CA LYS A 335 19.67 -3.85 6.05
C LYS A 335 19.09 -4.86 5.08
N THR A 336 19.36 -4.68 3.78
CA THR A 336 18.94 -5.65 2.77
C THR A 336 19.69 -6.97 2.98
N ASP A 337 18.94 -8.05 3.11
CA ASP A 337 19.47 -9.41 3.31
C ASP A 337 18.79 -10.35 2.31
N MET A 338 19.59 -10.80 1.31
CA MET A 338 19.10 -11.72 0.27
C MET A 338 19.11 -13.18 0.75
N VAL A 339 19.60 -13.46 1.96
CA VAL A 339 19.66 -14.81 2.54
C VAL A 339 18.54 -15.04 3.53
N ASN A 340 18.30 -14.07 4.44
CA ASN A 340 17.33 -14.21 5.51
C ASN A 340 16.01 -13.48 5.22
N GLY A 341 15.92 -12.72 4.12
CA GLY A 341 14.72 -12.00 3.71
C GLY A 341 14.54 -10.66 4.44
N ASP A 342 13.32 -10.15 4.42
CA ASP A 342 12.98 -8.88 5.05
C ASP A 342 12.94 -8.99 6.58
N ASN A 343 13.68 -8.14 7.25
CA ASN A 343 13.83 -8.13 8.70
C ASN A 343 13.24 -6.85 9.33
N TYR A 344 11.98 -6.56 9.02
CA TYR A 344 11.23 -5.51 9.73
C TYR A 344 10.66 -6.04 11.05
N ILE A 345 10.53 -5.15 12.05
CA ILE A 345 10.07 -5.53 13.39
C ILE A 345 8.56 -5.44 13.53
N PHE A 346 7.94 -4.44 12.90
CA PHE A 346 6.50 -4.18 12.96
C PHE A 346 6.01 -3.44 11.72
N GLU A 347 4.70 -3.50 11.50
CA GLU A 347 3.96 -2.74 10.50
C GLU A 347 2.60 -2.32 11.08
N GLY A 348 2.22 -1.04 10.90
CA GLY A 348 0.98 -0.48 11.45
C GLY A 348 -0.20 -0.46 10.48
N SER A 349 0.00 -0.81 9.19
CA SER A 349 -1.01 -0.64 8.14
C SER A 349 -2.04 -1.77 8.04
N GLY A 350 -1.78 -2.94 8.64
CA GLY A 350 -2.55 -4.16 8.43
C GLY A 350 -4.06 -4.02 8.70
N ALA A 351 -4.45 -3.35 9.76
CA ALA A 351 -5.87 -3.17 10.08
C ALA A 351 -6.64 -2.44 8.96
N ALA A 352 -6.12 -1.31 8.48
CA ALA A 352 -6.74 -0.53 7.41
C ALA A 352 -6.69 -1.27 6.06
N ALA A 353 -5.61 -2.01 5.79
CA ALA A 353 -5.45 -2.80 4.58
C ALA A 353 -6.51 -3.90 4.48
N ILE A 354 -6.65 -4.73 5.52
CA ILE A 354 -7.59 -5.85 5.58
C ILE A 354 -9.05 -5.36 5.51
N ALA A 355 -9.35 -4.25 6.16
CA ALA A 355 -10.68 -3.63 6.08
C ALA A 355 -10.96 -3.02 4.70
N GLY A 356 -9.96 -2.77 3.88
CA GLY A 356 -10.09 -2.00 2.63
C GLY A 356 -10.38 -0.51 2.91
N TYR A 357 -10.00 -0.01 4.09
CA TYR A 357 -10.25 1.35 4.56
C TYR A 357 -9.06 2.27 4.27
N PRO A 358 -9.26 3.59 4.22
CA PRO A 358 -8.21 4.52 3.83
C PRO A 358 -7.17 4.68 4.94
N SER A 359 -5.94 4.92 4.52
CA SER A 359 -4.84 5.30 5.40
C SER A 359 -3.87 6.24 4.70
N ILE A 360 -3.19 7.09 5.47
CA ILE A 360 -2.16 8.00 4.99
C ILE A 360 -0.97 8.01 5.94
N THR A 361 0.23 7.84 5.40
CA THR A 361 1.47 8.02 6.17
C THR A 361 2.14 9.33 5.81
N VAL A 362 2.69 10.01 6.81
CA VAL A 362 3.52 11.20 6.67
C VAL A 362 4.79 11.06 7.52
N PRO A 363 5.94 11.63 7.13
CA PRO A 363 7.14 11.59 7.95
C PRO A 363 6.91 12.19 9.34
N MET A 364 7.21 11.44 10.40
CA MET A 364 7.12 11.93 11.79
C MET A 364 8.48 12.23 12.43
N GLY A 365 9.55 11.92 11.72
CA GLY A 365 10.93 12.11 12.18
C GLY A 365 11.87 11.10 11.58
N ASN A 366 13.05 10.98 12.16
CA ASN A 366 14.05 10.00 11.75
C ASN A 366 14.74 9.35 12.95
N ILE A 367 15.32 8.19 12.72
CA ILE A 367 16.16 7.49 13.67
C ILE A 367 17.49 7.23 13.00
N ASP A 368 18.55 7.83 13.52
CA ASP A 368 19.91 7.73 12.97
C ASP A 368 19.95 8.04 11.45
N GLY A 369 19.21 9.08 11.01
CA GLY A 369 19.10 9.49 9.61
C GLY A 369 18.10 8.68 8.75
N LEU A 370 17.45 7.68 9.31
CA LEU A 370 16.45 6.86 8.62
C LEU A 370 15.03 7.35 8.93
N PRO A 371 14.24 7.71 7.91
CA PRO A 371 12.88 8.19 8.10
C PRO A 371 11.96 7.15 8.77
N VAL A 372 11.02 7.66 9.56
CA VAL A 372 9.89 6.91 10.12
C VAL A 372 8.63 7.73 9.91
N GLY A 373 7.52 7.06 9.52
CA GLY A 373 6.23 7.70 9.28
C GLY A 373 5.24 7.46 10.41
N ILE A 374 4.32 8.41 10.59
CA ILE A 374 3.09 8.24 11.35
C ILE A 374 1.94 7.95 10.40
N LEU A 375 1.15 6.95 10.72
CA LEU A 375 -0.02 6.50 9.98
C LEU A 375 -1.28 7.08 10.61
N PHE A 376 -2.16 7.65 9.78
CA PHE A 376 -3.53 8.00 10.13
C PHE A 376 -4.47 7.08 9.35
N TYR A 377 -5.47 6.48 9.99
CA TYR A 377 -6.49 5.66 9.34
C TYR A 377 -7.84 5.75 10.04
N ALA A 378 -8.92 5.50 9.34
CA ALA A 378 -10.26 5.55 9.87
C ALA A 378 -11.22 4.68 9.04
N GLU A 379 -12.54 4.87 9.23
CA GLU A 379 -13.59 4.18 8.47
C GLU A 379 -13.54 4.48 6.97
N ALA A 380 -14.25 3.67 6.17
CA ALA A 380 -14.34 3.85 4.72
C ALA A 380 -14.73 5.28 4.33
N TRP A 381 -14.19 5.77 3.23
CA TRP A 381 -14.50 7.06 2.61
C TRP A 381 -14.08 8.29 3.44
N SER A 382 -13.19 8.13 4.38
CA SER A 382 -12.69 9.22 5.22
C SER A 382 -11.39 9.89 4.72
N GLU A 383 -11.03 9.70 3.44
CA GLU A 383 -9.83 10.30 2.85
C GLU A 383 -9.68 11.79 3.10
N GLY A 384 -10.78 12.57 2.92
CA GLY A 384 -10.75 14.01 3.15
C GLY A 384 -10.42 14.37 4.60
N LYS A 385 -10.96 13.64 5.57
CA LYS A 385 -10.68 13.81 7.00
C LYS A 385 -9.21 13.47 7.30
N LEU A 386 -8.72 12.36 6.77
CA LEU A 386 -7.33 11.93 6.96
C LEU A 386 -6.32 12.88 6.29
N ILE A 387 -6.63 13.38 5.09
CA ILE A 387 -5.83 14.40 4.39
C ILE A 387 -5.75 15.67 5.24
N ASN A 388 -6.85 16.12 5.84
CA ASN A 388 -6.86 17.32 6.67
C ASN A 388 -5.98 17.16 7.92
N MET A 389 -6.07 16.02 8.62
CA MET A 389 -5.22 15.71 9.78
C MET A 389 -3.74 15.64 9.39
N ALA A 390 -3.44 14.86 8.36
CA ALA A 390 -2.09 14.68 7.84
C ALA A 390 -1.46 16.00 7.34
N TYR A 391 -2.23 16.84 6.66
CA TYR A 391 -1.79 18.15 6.21
C TYR A 391 -1.47 19.08 7.37
N THR A 392 -2.33 19.15 8.37
CA THR A 392 -2.08 19.93 9.59
C THR A 392 -0.81 19.46 10.28
N PHE A 393 -0.63 18.13 10.42
CA PHE A 393 0.56 17.53 11.02
C PHE A 393 1.81 17.91 10.21
N GLU A 394 1.81 17.67 8.90
CA GLU A 394 2.94 17.96 8.01
C GLU A 394 3.36 19.44 8.05
N GLN A 395 2.39 20.35 7.97
CA GLN A 395 2.68 21.81 7.86
C GLN A 395 3.20 22.40 9.18
N LYS A 396 2.75 21.89 10.31
CA LYS A 396 3.13 22.38 11.64
C LYS A 396 4.28 21.60 12.27
N ASN A 397 4.59 20.41 11.75
CA ASN A 397 5.71 19.56 12.18
C ASN A 397 6.46 18.99 10.95
N PRO A 398 7.15 19.82 10.16
CA PRO A 398 7.82 19.39 8.95
C PRO A 398 9.04 18.52 9.27
N GLN A 399 8.90 17.19 9.11
CA GLN A 399 9.92 16.20 9.50
C GLN A 399 10.57 15.48 8.30
N ARG A 400 10.21 15.84 7.07
CA ARG A 400 10.81 15.21 5.90
C ARG A 400 12.30 15.59 5.78
N LEU A 401 13.16 14.59 5.79
CA LEU A 401 14.57 14.73 5.38
C LEU A 401 14.67 14.63 3.86
N VAL A 402 15.69 15.26 3.28
CA VAL A 402 16.08 15.06 1.89
C VAL A 402 17.23 14.06 1.87
N PRO A 403 17.20 12.99 1.06
CA PRO A 403 18.34 12.09 0.90
C PRO A 403 19.56 12.86 0.40
N GLN A 404 20.74 12.54 0.92
CA GLN A 404 22.01 13.17 0.55
C GLN A 404 22.72 12.43 -0.58
#